data_ff3c746355a99759343d4b5359b16c29
#
_entry.id   ff3c746355a99759343d4b5359b16c29
#
_cell.length_a   1.000
_cell.length_b   1.000
_cell.length_c   1.000
_cell.angle_alpha   90.00
_cell.angle_beta   90.00
_cell.angle_gamma   90.00
#
_symmetry.space_group_name_H-M   'P 1'
#
loop_
_entity.id
_entity.type
_entity.pdbx_description
1 polymer ?
#
loop_
_entity_poly.entity_id
_entity_poly.type
_entity_poly.pdbx_seq_one_letter_code
_entity_poly.pdbx_strand_id
1 'polypeptide(L)'
;VLVDLNAEKAEAEVLDITQGMPLSNTSNIYAADYEACSDAEVAIITAGAKQRPNETRVELMDRNVGIMKSMVRSLMESGFRGVILVVTNPVDVLTYVAYRESGLPVRQVIGSGTVLDSARLRTFLARRCNINPQNVHGYVIGEHGDTSFPAWSNASFGGVRVPDFCEIC
;
A
#
# COMPACT_ATOMS: atom_id res chain seq x y z
N VAL A 1 4.81 14.58 5.86
CA VAL A 1 4.44 14.54 7.29
C VAL A 1 4.19 13.10 7.74
N LEU A 2 4.59 12.73 8.96
CA LEU A 2 4.24 11.48 9.62
C LEU A 2 3.20 11.77 10.72
N VAL A 3 2.12 10.96 10.72
CA VAL A 3 1.06 11.02 11.74
C VAL A 3 0.96 9.64 12.40
N ASP A 4 1.10 9.56 13.70
CA ASP A 4 0.91 8.34 14.50
C ASP A 4 0.20 8.71 15.81
N LEU A 5 -0.61 7.80 16.36
CA LEU A 5 -1.22 7.97 17.68
C LEU A 5 -0.17 8.13 18.79
N ASN A 6 1.01 7.59 18.61
CA ASN A 6 2.17 7.74 19.47
C ASN A 6 3.12 8.78 18.86
N ALA A 7 3.04 10.02 19.35
CA ALA A 7 3.86 11.13 18.87
C ALA A 7 5.38 10.86 19.03
N GLU A 8 5.80 10.25 20.14
CA GLU A 8 7.22 9.93 20.38
C GLU A 8 7.73 8.93 19.33
N LYS A 9 6.88 7.97 18.94
CA LYS A 9 7.22 7.03 17.88
C LYS A 9 7.32 7.73 16.53
N ALA A 10 6.39 8.64 16.20
CA ALA A 10 6.46 9.42 14.97
C ALA A 10 7.75 10.25 14.88
N GLU A 11 8.13 10.89 15.97
CA GLU A 11 9.38 11.66 16.06
C GLU A 11 10.63 10.78 15.91
N ALA A 12 10.63 9.57 16.49
CA ALA A 12 11.72 8.62 16.35
C ALA A 12 11.89 8.14 14.90
N GLU A 13 10.77 7.83 14.21
CA GLU A 13 10.79 7.45 12.80
C GLU A 13 11.24 8.61 11.89
N VAL A 14 10.83 9.85 12.19
CA VAL A 14 11.32 11.05 11.51
C VAL A 14 12.82 11.18 11.66
N LEU A 15 13.34 11.00 12.87
CA LEU A 15 14.77 11.07 13.13
C LEU A 15 15.54 10.01 12.34
N ASP A 16 15.07 8.77 12.33
CA ASP A 16 15.68 7.66 11.59
C ASP A 16 15.75 7.94 10.08
N ILE A 17 14.64 8.39 9.49
CA ILE A 17 14.59 8.71 8.06
C ILE A 17 15.49 9.90 7.73
N THR A 18 15.49 10.95 8.57
CA THR A 18 16.28 12.17 8.32
C THR A 18 17.78 11.92 8.40
N GLN A 19 18.24 10.96 9.21
CA GLN A 19 19.65 10.54 9.27
C GLN A 19 20.17 9.96 7.95
N GLY A 20 19.29 9.41 7.11
CA GLY A 20 19.61 8.93 5.76
C GLY A 20 19.70 10.03 4.69
N MET A 21 19.14 11.22 4.95
CA MET A 21 19.05 12.30 3.95
C MET A 21 20.40 12.80 3.41
N PRO A 22 21.48 12.90 4.20
CA PRO A 22 22.79 13.31 3.67
C PRO A 22 23.30 12.40 2.56
N LEU A 23 22.77 11.17 2.46
CA LEU A 23 23.15 10.15 1.45
C LEU A 23 22.12 10.01 0.32
N SER A 24 21.05 10.81 0.35
CA SER A 24 19.94 10.74 -0.60
C SER A 24 19.43 12.15 -0.95
N ASN A 25 18.28 12.22 -1.61
CA ASN A 25 17.62 13.50 -1.88
C ASN A 25 17.11 14.13 -0.58
N THR A 26 17.28 15.45 -0.46
CA THR A 26 16.76 16.22 0.67
C THR A 26 15.25 16.41 0.56
N SER A 27 14.56 16.19 1.68
CA SER A 27 13.14 16.42 1.83
C SER A 27 12.86 16.99 3.22
N ASN A 28 11.78 17.72 3.39
CA ASN A 28 11.34 18.13 4.71
C ASN A 28 10.45 17.04 5.33
N ILE A 29 10.96 16.33 6.35
CA ILE A 29 10.24 15.26 7.05
C ILE A 29 10.03 15.67 8.49
N TYR A 30 8.79 15.60 8.95
CA TYR A 30 8.42 15.97 10.32
C TYR A 30 7.21 15.18 10.80
N ALA A 31 7.08 15.04 12.12
CA ALA A 31 5.90 14.50 12.77
C ALA A 31 4.89 15.62 13.05
N ALA A 32 3.61 15.36 12.89
CA ALA A 32 2.54 16.30 13.22
C ALA A 32 1.20 15.57 13.38
N ASP A 33 0.17 16.31 13.76
CA ASP A 33 -1.20 15.85 13.81
C ASP A 33 -1.90 15.96 12.45
N TYR A 34 -3.14 15.48 12.35
CA TYR A 34 -3.93 15.48 11.12
C TYR A 34 -4.13 16.87 10.51
N GLU A 35 -4.10 17.93 11.30
CA GLU A 35 -4.24 19.32 10.81
C GLU A 35 -3.20 19.66 9.74
N ALA A 36 -1.98 19.10 9.87
CA ALA A 36 -0.91 19.27 8.88
C ALA A 36 -1.14 18.51 7.56
N CYS A 37 -2.22 17.76 7.44
CA CYS A 37 -2.58 17.03 6.23
C CYS A 37 -3.53 17.80 5.31
N SER A 38 -3.95 19.00 5.68
CA SER A 38 -4.98 19.78 4.96
C SER A 38 -4.63 20.07 3.50
N ASP A 39 -3.37 20.32 3.19
CA ASP A 39 -2.83 20.63 1.87
C ASP A 39 -2.05 19.46 1.23
N ALA A 40 -2.06 18.30 1.87
CA ALA A 40 -1.38 17.12 1.34
C ALA A 40 -2.03 16.61 0.05
N GLU A 41 -1.21 16.27 -0.93
CA GLU A 41 -1.66 15.69 -2.20
C GLU A 41 -1.97 14.19 -2.08
N VAL A 42 -1.23 13.48 -1.21
CA VAL A 42 -1.37 12.03 -1.00
C VAL A 42 -1.29 11.71 0.49
N ALA A 43 -2.25 10.94 0.97
CA ALA A 43 -2.22 10.32 2.29
C ALA A 43 -2.03 8.80 2.15
N ILE A 44 -0.94 8.26 2.71
CA ILE A 44 -0.64 6.82 2.67
C ILE A 44 -1.00 6.22 4.03
N ILE A 45 -1.95 5.31 4.06
CA ILE A 45 -2.40 4.63 5.29
C ILE A 45 -1.72 3.27 5.40
N THR A 46 -0.79 3.18 6.35
CA THR A 46 -0.07 1.94 6.69
C THR A 46 -0.41 1.41 8.09
N ALA A 47 -1.16 2.18 8.87
CA ALA A 47 -1.50 1.84 10.24
C ALA A 47 -2.56 0.73 10.30
N GLY A 48 -2.37 -0.20 11.23
CA GLY A 48 -3.28 -1.29 11.50
C GLY A 48 -2.88 -2.02 12.78
N ALA A 49 -3.86 -2.64 13.44
CA ALA A 49 -3.61 -3.40 14.64
C ALA A 49 -3.01 -4.77 14.32
N LYS A 50 -2.06 -5.20 15.14
CA LYS A 50 -1.55 -6.58 15.10
C LYS A 50 -2.55 -7.53 15.75
N GLN A 51 -2.62 -8.78 15.25
CA GLN A 51 -3.46 -9.81 15.83
C GLN A 51 -3.04 -10.10 17.28
N ARG A 52 -4.01 -10.17 18.17
CA ARG A 52 -3.80 -10.53 19.57
C ARG A 52 -3.81 -12.05 19.75
N PRO A 53 -3.19 -12.59 20.82
CA PRO A 53 -3.36 -14.00 21.17
C PRO A 53 -4.85 -14.34 21.30
N ASN A 54 -5.28 -15.45 20.70
CA ASN A 54 -6.65 -15.93 20.67
C ASN A 54 -7.70 -15.04 19.94
N GLU A 55 -7.27 -14.02 19.23
CA GLU A 55 -8.14 -13.18 18.38
C GLU A 55 -8.39 -13.88 17.05
N THR A 56 -9.64 -13.96 16.64
CA THR A 56 -10.01 -14.47 15.31
C THR A 56 -9.67 -13.45 14.21
N ARG A 57 -9.57 -13.91 12.96
CA ARG A 57 -9.38 -13.01 11.80
C ARG A 57 -10.53 -12.00 11.64
N VAL A 58 -11.75 -12.41 11.98
CA VAL A 58 -12.94 -11.54 11.90
C VAL A 58 -12.86 -10.42 12.94
N GLU A 59 -12.54 -10.75 14.18
CA GLU A 59 -12.38 -9.74 15.25
C GLU A 59 -11.26 -8.75 14.94
N LEU A 60 -10.12 -9.22 14.41
CA LEU A 60 -9.05 -8.35 13.94
C LEU A 60 -9.51 -7.44 12.81
N MET A 61 -10.27 -7.98 11.86
CA MET A 61 -10.82 -7.20 10.74
C MET A 61 -11.77 -6.11 11.25
N ASP A 62 -12.70 -6.43 12.14
CA ASP A 62 -13.64 -5.47 12.72
C ASP A 62 -12.92 -4.34 13.45
N ARG A 63 -11.87 -4.69 14.19
CA ARG A 63 -11.03 -3.70 14.88
C ARG A 63 -10.28 -2.80 13.89
N ASN A 64 -9.72 -3.36 12.81
CA ASN A 64 -9.04 -2.59 11.77
C ASN A 64 -10.02 -1.70 10.97
N VAL A 65 -11.24 -2.15 10.74
CA VAL A 65 -12.32 -1.32 10.17
C VAL A 65 -12.63 -0.12 11.06
N GLY A 66 -12.73 -0.31 12.36
CA GLY A 66 -12.92 0.78 13.33
C GLY A 66 -11.78 1.79 13.31
N ILE A 67 -10.52 1.31 13.29
CA ILE A 67 -9.33 2.15 13.19
C ILE A 67 -9.32 2.93 11.87
N MET A 68 -9.57 2.27 10.74
CA MET A 68 -9.62 2.91 9.42
C MET A 68 -10.66 4.04 9.37
N LYS A 69 -11.87 3.79 9.87
CA LYS A 69 -12.91 4.83 9.95
C LYS A 69 -12.48 6.03 10.77
N SER A 70 -11.88 5.81 11.93
CA SER A 70 -11.40 6.90 12.79
C SER A 70 -10.31 7.74 12.08
N MET A 71 -9.33 7.08 11.47
CA MET A 71 -8.25 7.76 10.75
C MET A 71 -8.77 8.58 9.57
N VAL A 72 -9.65 7.98 8.76
CA VAL A 72 -10.20 8.67 7.59
C VAL A 72 -11.06 9.87 8.01
N ARG A 73 -11.84 9.77 9.08
CA ARG A 73 -12.59 10.92 9.61
C ARG A 73 -11.66 12.06 10.02
N SER A 74 -10.66 11.78 10.85
CA SER A 74 -9.69 12.79 11.27
C SER A 74 -8.97 13.43 10.07
N LEU A 75 -8.60 12.62 9.07
CA LEU A 75 -8.01 13.11 7.84
C LEU A 75 -8.96 14.04 7.06
N MET A 76 -10.25 13.68 6.94
CA MET A 76 -11.23 14.50 6.23
C MET A 76 -11.60 15.77 7.00
N GLU A 77 -11.62 15.71 8.33
CA GLU A 77 -11.85 16.86 9.23
C GLU A 77 -10.73 17.91 9.13
N SER A 78 -9.48 17.48 8.81
CA SER A 78 -8.37 18.42 8.54
C SER A 78 -8.57 19.28 7.30
N GLY A 79 -9.52 18.92 6.44
CA GLY A 79 -9.73 19.61 5.15
C GLY A 79 -9.04 18.92 3.95
N PHE A 80 -8.42 17.75 4.15
CA PHE A 80 -7.75 16.98 3.09
C PHE A 80 -8.66 16.74 1.87
N ARG A 81 -8.09 16.86 0.66
CA ARG A 81 -8.79 16.67 -0.63
C ARG A 81 -7.95 15.88 -1.65
N GLY A 82 -6.82 15.36 -1.24
CA GLY A 82 -5.89 14.61 -2.09
C GLY A 82 -6.31 13.15 -2.36
N VAL A 83 -5.35 12.32 -2.64
CA VAL A 83 -5.53 10.89 -2.90
C VAL A 83 -5.21 10.08 -1.64
N ILE A 84 -6.10 9.17 -1.25
CA ILE A 84 -5.84 8.18 -0.20
C ILE A 84 -5.28 6.91 -0.82
N LEU A 85 -4.09 6.48 -0.38
CA LEU A 85 -3.49 5.19 -0.71
C LEU A 85 -3.51 4.28 0.51
N VAL A 86 -4.27 3.19 0.45
CA VAL A 86 -4.36 2.19 1.51
C VAL A 86 -3.38 1.06 1.24
N VAL A 87 -2.51 0.78 2.23
CA VAL A 87 -1.52 -0.32 2.19
C VAL A 87 -1.78 -1.37 3.26
N THR A 88 -2.54 -1.02 4.29
CA THR A 88 -2.87 -1.90 5.43
C THR A 88 -3.79 -3.04 5.04
N ASN A 89 -3.49 -4.26 5.52
CA ASN A 89 -4.32 -5.43 5.31
C ASN A 89 -5.48 -5.56 6.33
N PRO A 90 -6.62 -6.14 5.89
CA PRO A 90 -6.93 -6.62 4.54
C PRO A 90 -7.22 -5.47 3.59
N VAL A 91 -6.32 -5.25 2.62
CA VAL A 91 -6.25 -4.01 1.83
C VAL A 91 -7.52 -3.73 1.02
N ASP A 92 -8.13 -4.73 0.42
CA ASP A 92 -9.32 -4.55 -0.42
C ASP A 92 -10.52 -4.07 0.42
N VAL A 93 -10.75 -4.71 1.58
CA VAL A 93 -11.81 -4.33 2.53
C VAL A 93 -11.56 -2.94 3.09
N LEU A 94 -10.33 -2.66 3.54
CA LEU A 94 -10.00 -1.38 4.15
C LEU A 94 -10.00 -0.23 3.14
N THR A 95 -9.66 -0.49 1.89
CA THR A 95 -9.81 0.49 0.79
C THR A 95 -11.27 0.83 0.56
N TYR A 96 -12.15 -0.17 0.55
CA TYR A 96 -13.59 0.07 0.44
C TYR A 96 -14.14 0.87 1.63
N VAL A 97 -13.70 0.56 2.85
CA VAL A 97 -14.06 1.31 4.05
C VAL A 97 -13.58 2.77 3.95
N ALA A 98 -12.32 2.98 3.55
CA ALA A 98 -11.77 4.32 3.36
C ALA A 98 -12.55 5.11 2.29
N TYR A 99 -12.91 4.48 1.19
CA TYR A 99 -13.76 5.09 0.15
C TYR A 99 -15.13 5.52 0.70
N ARG A 100 -15.81 4.63 1.42
CA ARG A 100 -17.14 4.92 1.96
C ARG A 100 -17.12 6.01 3.05
N GLU A 101 -16.06 6.04 3.85
CA GLU A 101 -15.94 6.97 4.97
C GLU A 101 -15.45 8.37 4.53
N SER A 102 -14.58 8.43 3.52
CA SER A 102 -14.00 9.71 3.06
C SER A 102 -14.97 10.58 2.28
N GLY A 103 -15.95 9.98 1.59
CA GLY A 103 -16.80 10.69 0.63
C GLY A 103 -16.08 11.22 -0.61
N LEU A 104 -14.80 10.87 -0.80
CA LEU A 104 -14.03 11.25 -1.97
C LEU A 104 -14.50 10.49 -3.23
N PRO A 105 -14.26 11.01 -4.42
CA PRO A 105 -14.47 10.28 -5.66
C PRO A 105 -13.67 8.97 -5.67
N VAL A 106 -14.21 7.90 -6.28
CA VAL A 106 -13.57 6.58 -6.33
C VAL A 106 -12.13 6.60 -6.84
N ARG A 107 -11.83 7.49 -7.79
CA ARG A 107 -10.47 7.66 -8.35
C ARG A 107 -9.45 8.27 -7.38
N GLN A 108 -9.89 8.77 -6.23
CA GLN A 108 -9.03 9.34 -5.20
C GLN A 108 -8.81 8.41 -4.00
N VAL A 109 -9.37 7.20 -4.03
CA VAL A 109 -9.15 6.20 -2.98
C VAL A 109 -8.65 4.91 -3.61
N ILE A 110 -7.40 4.58 -3.36
CA ILE A 110 -6.67 3.51 -4.04
C ILE A 110 -6.12 2.55 -2.99
N GLY A 111 -6.28 1.25 -3.21
CA GLY A 111 -5.56 0.21 -2.47
C GLY A 111 -4.30 -0.20 -3.20
N SER A 112 -3.23 -0.54 -2.48
CA SER A 112 -2.02 -1.12 -3.07
C SER A 112 -2.30 -2.48 -3.74
N GLY A 113 -3.34 -3.18 -3.32
CA GLY A 113 -3.81 -4.43 -3.91
C GLY A 113 -2.69 -5.42 -4.17
N THR A 114 -2.60 -5.92 -5.38
CA THR A 114 -1.65 -6.93 -5.83
C THR A 114 -0.35 -6.37 -6.43
N VAL A 115 0.00 -5.10 -6.14
CA VAL A 115 1.25 -4.49 -6.64
C VAL A 115 2.49 -5.26 -6.17
N LEU A 116 2.54 -5.61 -4.88
CA LEU A 116 3.65 -6.37 -4.32
C LEU A 116 3.70 -7.80 -4.89
N ASP A 117 2.55 -8.44 -5.07
CA ASP A 117 2.45 -9.79 -5.65
C ASP A 117 2.91 -9.79 -7.10
N SER A 118 2.58 -8.75 -7.86
CA SER A 118 3.08 -8.53 -9.22
C SER A 118 4.60 -8.34 -9.24
N ALA A 119 5.15 -7.57 -8.31
CA ALA A 119 6.61 -7.39 -8.20
C ALA A 119 7.33 -8.71 -7.86
N ARG A 120 6.74 -9.51 -6.95
CA ARG A 120 7.25 -10.85 -6.60
C ARG A 120 7.22 -11.80 -7.79
N LEU A 121 6.09 -11.84 -8.52
CA LEU A 121 5.96 -12.64 -9.75
C LEU A 121 7.04 -12.26 -10.76
N ARG A 122 7.22 -10.97 -11.04
CA ARG A 122 8.25 -10.47 -11.95
C ARG A 122 9.66 -10.87 -11.51
N THR A 123 9.97 -10.74 -10.24
CA THR A 123 11.28 -11.15 -9.69
C THR A 123 11.50 -12.66 -9.80
N PHE A 124 10.45 -13.46 -9.52
CA PHE A 124 10.52 -14.91 -9.63
C PHE A 124 10.78 -15.36 -11.09
N LEU A 125 10.02 -14.82 -12.04
CA LEU A 125 10.19 -15.10 -13.46
C LEU A 125 11.57 -14.66 -13.97
N ALA A 126 12.01 -13.48 -13.57
CA ALA A 126 13.32 -12.95 -13.93
C ALA A 126 14.46 -13.89 -13.50
N ARG A 127 14.42 -14.36 -12.27
CA ARG A 127 15.39 -15.34 -11.73
C ARG A 127 15.33 -16.67 -12.47
N ARG A 128 14.13 -17.17 -12.73
CA ARG A 128 13.92 -18.46 -13.39
C ARG A 128 14.44 -18.46 -14.82
N CYS A 129 14.25 -17.37 -15.54
CA CYS A 129 14.62 -17.22 -16.96
C CYS A 129 15.97 -16.49 -17.17
N ASN A 130 16.68 -16.15 -16.10
CA ASN A 130 17.93 -15.40 -16.12
C ASN A 130 17.84 -14.07 -16.91
N ILE A 131 16.79 -13.29 -16.63
CA ILE A 131 16.47 -12.01 -17.27
C ILE A 131 16.46 -10.90 -16.21
N ASN A 132 16.76 -9.67 -16.64
CA ASN A 132 16.61 -8.52 -15.75
C ASN A 132 15.12 -8.33 -15.36
N PRO A 133 14.77 -8.21 -14.07
CA PRO A 133 13.40 -8.00 -13.61
C PRO A 133 12.68 -6.79 -14.23
N GLN A 134 13.43 -5.77 -14.66
CA GLN A 134 12.87 -4.61 -15.36
C GLN A 134 12.30 -4.95 -16.74
N ASN A 135 12.80 -6.01 -17.37
CA ASN A 135 12.33 -6.48 -18.68
C ASN A 135 11.18 -7.49 -18.56
N VAL A 136 10.76 -7.84 -17.35
CA VAL A 136 9.63 -8.74 -17.11
C VAL A 136 8.37 -7.90 -16.88
N HIS A 137 7.38 -8.07 -17.74
CA HIS A 137 6.06 -7.50 -17.60
C HIS A 137 5.09 -8.60 -17.21
N GLY A 138 4.42 -8.47 -16.09
CA GLY A 138 3.46 -9.44 -15.57
C GLY A 138 2.74 -8.87 -14.36
N TYR A 139 1.47 -9.21 -14.26
CA TYR A 139 0.60 -8.72 -13.21
C TYR A 139 -0.10 -9.88 -12.52
N VAL A 140 -0.20 -9.79 -11.22
CA VAL A 140 -1.15 -10.54 -10.43
C VAL A 140 -2.39 -9.66 -10.28
N ILE A 141 -3.57 -10.20 -10.50
CA ILE A 141 -4.84 -9.48 -10.44
C ILE A 141 -5.84 -10.21 -9.55
N GLY A 142 -6.92 -9.54 -9.21
CA GLY A 142 -7.93 -10.02 -8.26
C GLY A 142 -7.72 -9.42 -6.87
N GLU A 143 -8.33 -10.02 -5.88
CA GLU A 143 -8.16 -9.66 -4.47
C GLU A 143 -6.73 -9.95 -4.00
N HIS A 144 -6.18 -9.11 -3.13
CA HIS A 144 -4.90 -9.43 -2.47
C HIS A 144 -5.13 -10.53 -1.41
N GLY A 145 -5.09 -11.78 -1.84
CA GLY A 145 -5.39 -12.96 -1.03
C GLY A 145 -5.36 -14.24 -1.86
N ASP A 146 -6.05 -15.26 -1.36
CA ASP A 146 -6.04 -16.61 -1.95
C ASP A 146 -6.72 -16.69 -3.33
N THR A 147 -7.51 -15.69 -3.70
CA THR A 147 -8.22 -15.61 -5.00
C THR A 147 -7.45 -14.84 -6.06
N SER A 148 -6.27 -14.30 -5.73
CA SER A 148 -5.41 -13.63 -6.71
C SER A 148 -4.84 -14.62 -7.73
N PHE A 149 -4.62 -14.17 -8.97
CA PHE A 149 -4.04 -15.01 -10.01
C PHE A 149 -3.18 -14.20 -10.99
N PRO A 150 -2.13 -14.83 -11.59
CA PRO A 150 -1.31 -14.19 -12.60
C PRO A 150 -2.05 -14.03 -13.93
N ALA A 151 -2.01 -12.84 -14.52
CA ALA A 151 -2.57 -12.56 -15.84
C ALA A 151 -1.60 -13.00 -16.95
N TRP A 152 -1.47 -14.31 -17.16
CA TRP A 152 -0.49 -14.90 -18.08
C TRP A 152 -0.63 -14.42 -19.51
N SER A 153 -1.86 -14.13 -19.99
CA SER A 153 -2.09 -13.60 -21.34
C SER A 153 -1.38 -12.28 -21.62
N ASN A 154 -1.07 -11.51 -20.56
CA ASN A 154 -0.41 -10.21 -20.63
C ASN A 154 1.04 -10.25 -20.14
N ALA A 155 1.56 -11.44 -19.80
CA ALA A 155 2.92 -11.59 -19.34
C ALA A 155 3.91 -11.67 -20.51
N SER A 156 4.99 -10.88 -20.44
CA SER A 156 6.03 -10.85 -21.49
C SER A 156 7.42 -10.55 -20.95
N PHE A 157 8.42 -10.94 -21.71
CA PHE A 157 9.81 -10.64 -21.51
C PHE A 157 10.30 -9.76 -22.68
N GLY A 158 10.55 -8.47 -22.44
CA GLY A 158 10.98 -7.56 -23.49
C GLY A 158 10.07 -7.52 -24.72
N GLY A 159 8.75 -7.73 -24.54
CA GLY A 159 7.77 -7.77 -25.63
C GLY A 159 7.45 -9.17 -26.19
N VAL A 160 8.24 -10.20 -25.85
CA VAL A 160 7.93 -11.60 -26.20
C VAL A 160 7.04 -12.20 -25.12
N ARG A 161 5.94 -12.84 -25.49
CA ARG A 161 5.03 -13.44 -24.52
C ARG A 161 5.71 -14.55 -23.72
N VAL A 162 5.41 -14.65 -22.43
CA VAL A 162 6.00 -15.67 -21.55
C VAL A 162 5.83 -17.10 -22.07
N PRO A 163 4.64 -17.54 -22.56
CA PRO A 163 4.49 -18.87 -23.13
C PRO A 163 5.35 -19.16 -24.37
N ASP A 164 5.69 -18.13 -25.13
CA ASP A 164 6.50 -18.27 -26.34
C ASP A 164 8.00 -18.24 -26.03
N PHE A 165 8.39 -17.74 -24.87
CA PHE A 165 9.79 -17.60 -24.45
C PHE A 165 10.27 -18.76 -23.57
N CYS A 166 9.40 -19.28 -22.71
CA CYS A 166 9.78 -20.23 -21.67
C CYS A 166 8.90 -21.47 -21.73
N GLU A 167 9.50 -22.62 -22.18
CA GLU A 167 8.82 -23.93 -22.19
C GLU A 167 8.35 -24.42 -20.79
N ILE A 168 8.61 -23.63 -19.75
CA ILE A 168 8.32 -23.95 -18.34
C ILE A 168 6.98 -23.39 -17.88
N CYS A 169 6.37 -22.52 -18.66
CA CYS A 169 5.05 -21.95 -18.42
C CYS A 169 3.99 -22.70 -19.17
#